data_cb067c97d6acfda986923c9e9f6d9509
#
_entry.id   cb067c97d6acfda986923c9e9f6d9509
#
_cell.length_a   1.000
_cell.length_b   1.000
_cell.length_c   1.000
_cell.angle_alpha   90.00
_cell.angle_beta   90.00
_cell.angle_gamma   90.00
#
_symmetry.space_group_name_H-M   'P 1'
#
loop_
_entity.id
_entity.type
_entity.pdbx_description
1 polymer ?
#
loop_
_entity_poly.entity_id
_entity_poly.type
_entity_poly.pdbx_seq_one_letter_code
_entity_poly.pdbx_strand_id
1 'polypeptide(L)'
;RDRGTYVPASKISITSPDAFHGAGSWVKHGDKYDPEKIVQPIVYMPQDLDSSSGGQLWVEKDKRLGPLSGQYFHTSYGKAATMYVMMDKIEDTVQGAVFRLPLKMESGTMRAASSPVDGLIYYSGLTGWQAGATQEGSIQRLRHTGNKGIYLMEAKARKNRLELTFTEPV
;
A
#
# COMPACT_ATOMS: atom_id res chain seq x y z
N ARG A 1 4.45 -0.94 11.64
CA ARG A 1 5.20 0.04 12.44
C ARG A 1 5.78 1.09 11.51
N ASP A 2 5.52 2.34 11.82
CA ASP A 2 5.88 3.50 11.00
C ASP A 2 7.25 4.09 11.34
N ARG A 3 7.87 3.63 12.40
CA ARG A 3 9.19 4.07 12.81
C ARG A 3 10.13 2.89 12.94
N GLY A 4 11.01 2.77 11.99
CA GLY A 4 12.20 1.93 12.09
C GLY A 4 13.39 2.73 12.55
N THR A 5 14.43 2.05 12.95
CA THR A 5 15.74 2.66 13.25
C THR A 5 16.41 3.16 11.96
N TYR A 6 15.94 2.68 10.82
CA TYR A 6 16.46 2.99 9.50
C TYR A 6 15.34 3.30 8.52
N VAL A 7 15.62 4.11 7.52
CA VAL A 7 14.79 4.33 6.36
C VAL A 7 15.00 3.14 5.39
N PRO A 8 13.94 2.58 4.81
CA PRO A 8 12.55 3.03 4.80
C PRO A 8 11.77 2.62 6.05
N ALA A 9 10.78 3.44 6.44
CA ALA A 9 10.02 3.27 7.67
C ALA A 9 8.92 2.20 7.58
N SER A 10 8.32 2.00 6.42
CA SER A 10 7.21 1.07 6.18
C SER A 10 7.57 0.04 5.11
N LYS A 11 6.89 -1.11 5.17
CA LYS A 11 7.07 -2.17 4.18
C LYS A 11 5.81 -3.02 4.05
N ILE A 12 5.66 -3.67 2.91
CA ILE A 12 4.65 -4.70 2.66
C ILE A 12 5.36 -6.01 2.41
N SER A 13 4.98 -7.06 3.14
CA SER A 13 5.57 -8.39 3.04
C SER A 13 4.51 -9.44 2.79
N ILE A 14 4.87 -10.49 2.07
CA ILE A 14 4.12 -11.75 2.08
C ILE A 14 4.56 -12.50 3.32
N THR A 15 3.61 -12.87 4.17
CA THR A 15 3.88 -13.62 5.39
C THR A 15 3.85 -15.11 5.10
N SER A 16 4.75 -15.85 5.73
CA SER A 16 4.75 -17.31 5.73
C SER A 16 5.02 -17.82 7.14
N PRO A 17 4.60 -19.06 7.49
CA PRO A 17 4.97 -19.67 8.74
C PRO A 17 6.50 -19.66 8.93
N ASP A 18 6.94 -19.46 10.16
CA ASP A 18 8.35 -19.48 10.56
C ASP A 18 9.26 -18.42 9.91
N ALA A 19 8.70 -17.50 9.15
CA ALA A 19 9.44 -16.42 8.50
C ALA A 19 9.69 -15.25 9.45
N PHE A 20 10.93 -14.81 9.54
CA PHE A 20 11.30 -13.61 10.28
C PHE A 20 11.28 -12.39 9.35
N HIS A 21 10.30 -11.52 9.53
CA HIS A 21 10.14 -10.32 8.72
C HIS A 21 10.88 -9.10 9.27
N GLY A 22 11.63 -9.26 10.34
CA GLY A 22 12.38 -8.19 10.97
C GLY A 22 11.50 -7.09 11.57
N ALA A 23 11.78 -6.72 12.76
CA ALA A 23 11.35 -5.48 13.38
C ALA A 23 12.47 -5.05 14.32
N GLY A 24 13.63 -5.64 14.11
CA GLY A 24 14.73 -5.55 15.01
C GLY A 24 15.35 -4.17 14.98
N SER A 25 15.33 -3.53 16.10
CA SER A 25 16.42 -2.67 16.44
C SER A 25 17.47 -3.61 17.02
N TRP A 26 18.61 -3.69 16.40
CA TRP A 26 19.76 -4.44 16.94
C TRP A 26 20.10 -3.94 18.36
N VAL A 27 19.76 -2.68 18.70
CA VAL A 27 19.83 -2.12 20.04
C VAL A 27 18.99 -2.89 21.06
N LYS A 28 17.88 -3.53 20.64
CA LYS A 28 17.03 -4.35 21.51
C LYS A 28 17.38 -5.81 21.51
N HIS A 29 18.06 -6.28 20.47
CA HIS A 29 18.30 -7.72 20.24
C HIS A 29 19.79 -8.08 20.28
N GLY A 30 20.70 -7.07 20.28
CA GLY A 30 22.14 -7.29 20.35
C GLY A 30 22.64 -8.26 19.32
N ASP A 31 23.49 -9.18 19.72
CA ASP A 31 24.13 -10.20 18.87
C ASP A 31 23.15 -11.24 18.27
N LYS A 32 21.87 -11.18 18.68
CA LYS A 32 20.83 -12.07 18.14
C LYS A 32 20.17 -11.52 16.87
N TYR A 33 20.52 -10.32 16.47
CA TYR A 33 20.00 -9.71 15.25
C TYR A 33 20.82 -10.18 14.05
N ASP A 34 20.20 -10.98 13.22
CA ASP A 34 20.79 -11.44 11.97
C ASP A 34 20.00 -10.87 10.77
N PRO A 35 20.53 -9.83 10.11
CA PRO A 35 19.85 -9.20 8.98
C PRO A 35 19.66 -10.14 7.78
N GLU A 36 20.51 -11.17 7.63
CA GLU A 36 20.42 -12.13 6.53
C GLU A 36 19.21 -13.06 6.66
N LYS A 37 18.70 -13.25 7.88
CA LYS A 37 17.49 -14.02 8.14
C LYS A 37 16.20 -13.27 7.89
N ILE A 38 16.27 -11.98 7.56
CA ILE A 38 15.08 -11.18 7.29
C ILE A 38 14.55 -11.49 5.90
N VAL A 39 13.33 -12.01 5.84
CA VAL A 39 12.62 -12.17 4.58
C VAL A 39 12.37 -10.80 3.96
N GLN A 40 12.86 -10.61 2.75
CA GLN A 40 12.72 -9.35 2.05
C GLN A 40 11.24 -9.05 1.76
N PRO A 41 10.80 -7.81 1.95
CA PRO A 41 9.43 -7.42 1.64
C PRO A 41 9.21 -7.31 0.13
N ILE A 42 7.96 -7.31 -0.29
CA ILE A 42 7.56 -6.98 -1.66
C ILE A 42 8.03 -5.57 -2.03
N VAL A 43 7.86 -4.64 -1.09
CA VAL A 43 8.20 -3.24 -1.29
C VAL A 43 8.51 -2.56 0.04
N TYR A 44 9.51 -1.70 0.02
CA TYR A 44 9.78 -0.71 1.05
C TYR A 44 9.18 0.64 0.68
N MET A 45 8.66 1.34 1.67
CA MET A 45 8.06 2.66 1.51
C MET A 45 8.76 3.69 2.41
N PRO A 46 9.26 4.80 1.85
CA PRO A 46 9.82 5.87 2.65
C PRO A 46 8.73 6.59 3.47
N GLN A 47 9.13 7.27 4.54
CA GLN A 47 8.20 7.88 5.48
C GLN A 47 7.37 9.03 4.89
N ASP A 48 7.84 9.67 3.83
CA ASP A 48 7.09 10.70 3.12
C ASP A 48 5.97 10.09 2.26
N LEU A 49 6.11 8.86 1.82
CA LEU A 49 5.08 8.12 1.09
C LEU A 49 4.09 7.45 2.04
N ASP A 50 4.57 6.74 3.05
CA ASP A 50 3.76 6.06 4.06
C ASP A 50 4.31 6.26 5.46
N SER A 51 3.43 6.63 6.38
CA SER A 51 3.73 6.65 7.80
C SER A 51 2.50 6.23 8.59
N SER A 52 2.69 5.39 9.60
CA SER A 52 1.58 4.75 10.31
C SER A 52 0.64 4.03 9.34
N SER A 53 1.12 2.96 8.78
CA SER A 53 0.36 2.10 7.88
C SER A 53 -1.01 1.72 8.48
N GLY A 54 -2.04 1.81 7.67
CA GLY A 54 -3.42 1.46 8.04
C GLY A 54 -3.73 0.00 7.77
N GLY A 55 -4.63 -0.26 6.83
CA GLY A 55 -5.05 -1.59 6.41
C GLY A 55 -4.65 -1.93 4.98
N GLN A 56 -5.06 -3.11 4.60
CA GLN A 56 -4.85 -3.65 3.26
C GLN A 56 -6.14 -4.26 2.75
N LEU A 57 -6.37 -4.18 1.45
CA LEU A 57 -7.56 -4.69 0.79
C LEU A 57 -7.24 -5.25 -0.59
N TRP A 58 -7.60 -6.50 -0.84
CA TRP A 58 -7.80 -6.99 -2.19
C TRP A 58 -9.13 -6.46 -2.71
N VAL A 59 -9.07 -5.66 -3.77
CA VAL A 59 -10.26 -5.16 -4.45
C VAL A 59 -10.81 -6.26 -5.34
N GLU A 60 -12.06 -6.62 -5.13
CA GLU A 60 -12.72 -7.61 -5.96
C GLU A 60 -12.81 -7.16 -7.42
N LYS A 61 -12.90 -8.12 -8.34
CA LYS A 61 -13.11 -7.83 -9.75
C LYS A 61 -14.54 -7.36 -9.98
N ASP A 62 -14.73 -6.06 -9.96
CA ASP A 62 -16.01 -5.41 -10.19
C ASP A 62 -15.89 -4.27 -11.19
N LYS A 63 -16.65 -4.35 -12.28
CA LYS A 63 -16.62 -3.35 -13.36
C LYS A 63 -16.95 -1.93 -12.88
N ARG A 64 -17.68 -1.78 -11.78
CA ARG A 64 -18.04 -0.49 -11.18
C ARG A 64 -16.85 0.28 -10.64
N LEU A 65 -15.73 -0.39 -10.42
CA LEU A 65 -14.49 0.24 -9.94
C LEU A 65 -13.54 0.65 -11.07
N GLY A 66 -13.93 0.38 -12.33
CA GLY A 66 -13.12 0.73 -13.49
C GLY A 66 -11.71 0.11 -13.42
N PRO A 67 -10.66 0.89 -13.69
CA PRO A 67 -9.29 0.39 -13.72
C PRO A 67 -8.77 -0.08 -12.36
N LEU A 68 -9.43 0.27 -11.26
CA LEU A 68 -9.04 -0.15 -9.91
C LEU A 68 -9.55 -1.55 -9.53
N SER A 69 -10.38 -2.15 -10.41
CA SER A 69 -10.91 -3.49 -10.25
C SER A 69 -9.79 -4.54 -10.18
N GLY A 70 -9.83 -5.40 -9.19
CA GLY A 70 -8.87 -6.49 -9.01
C GLY A 70 -7.49 -6.06 -8.48
N GLN A 71 -7.31 -4.81 -8.08
CA GLN A 71 -6.07 -4.30 -7.56
C GLN A 71 -5.92 -4.55 -6.05
N TYR A 72 -4.68 -4.50 -5.57
CA TYR A 72 -4.36 -4.62 -4.15
C TYR A 72 -4.07 -3.24 -3.56
N PHE A 73 -4.82 -2.85 -2.53
CA PHE A 73 -4.73 -1.55 -1.90
C PHE A 73 -4.04 -1.62 -0.55
N HIS A 74 -3.29 -0.58 -0.27
CA HIS A 74 -2.70 -0.27 1.02
C HIS A 74 -3.16 1.12 1.46
N THR A 75 -3.56 1.25 2.74
CA THR A 75 -3.99 2.53 3.30
C THR A 75 -2.95 3.07 4.28
N SER A 76 -2.78 4.37 4.28
CA SER A 76 -1.89 5.08 5.20
C SER A 76 -2.68 5.99 6.12
N TYR A 77 -2.59 5.71 7.41
CA TYR A 77 -3.17 6.57 8.42
C TYR A 77 -2.45 7.92 8.47
N GLY A 78 -1.14 7.91 8.63
CA GLY A 78 -0.37 9.13 8.79
C GLY A 78 -0.38 10.05 7.59
N LYS A 79 -0.56 9.52 6.39
CA LYS A 79 -0.62 10.32 5.14
C LYS A 79 -2.04 10.62 4.68
N ALA A 80 -3.07 10.13 5.37
CA ALA A 80 -4.47 10.20 4.92
C ALA A 80 -4.56 9.84 3.42
N ALA A 81 -4.09 8.67 3.08
CA ALA A 81 -3.88 8.28 1.69
C ALA A 81 -4.21 6.81 1.45
N THR A 82 -4.48 6.51 0.19
CA THR A 82 -4.58 5.16 -0.33
C THR A 82 -3.57 4.99 -1.45
N MET A 83 -2.91 3.87 -1.44
CA MET A 83 -1.98 3.45 -2.47
C MET A 83 -2.45 2.12 -3.04
N TYR A 84 -2.23 1.89 -4.32
CA TYR A 84 -2.29 0.53 -4.78
C TYR A 84 -0.91 -0.06 -4.99
N VAL A 85 -0.80 -1.35 -4.80
CA VAL A 85 0.45 -2.10 -4.77
C VAL A 85 0.49 -2.97 -6.01
N MET A 86 1.43 -2.69 -6.88
CA MET A 86 1.72 -3.52 -8.04
C MET A 86 2.71 -4.60 -7.63
N MET A 87 2.44 -5.84 -8.01
CA MET A 87 3.31 -6.97 -7.71
C MET A 87 3.79 -7.61 -9.00
N ASP A 88 5.06 -7.94 -9.04
CA ASP A 88 5.72 -8.65 -10.13
C ASP A 88 6.47 -9.86 -9.57
N LYS A 89 6.20 -11.02 -10.14
CA LYS A 89 6.91 -12.24 -9.78
C LYS A 89 7.98 -12.54 -10.82
N ILE A 90 9.22 -12.62 -10.35
CA ILE A 90 10.38 -13.03 -11.16
C ILE A 90 10.97 -14.27 -10.50
N GLU A 91 10.86 -15.40 -11.17
CA GLU A 91 11.24 -16.70 -10.62
C GLU A 91 10.55 -16.95 -9.27
N ASP A 92 11.27 -17.09 -8.20
CA ASP A 92 10.74 -17.31 -6.85
C ASP A 92 10.63 -16.02 -6.01
N THR A 93 11.01 -14.88 -6.59
CA THR A 93 10.98 -13.60 -5.89
C THR A 93 9.76 -12.79 -6.30
N VAL A 94 9.01 -12.32 -5.31
CA VAL A 94 7.95 -11.32 -5.51
C VAL A 94 8.48 -9.96 -5.11
N GLN A 95 8.47 -9.04 -6.05
CA GLN A 95 8.80 -7.63 -5.85
C GLN A 95 7.62 -6.75 -6.21
N GLY A 96 7.62 -5.50 -5.80
CA GLY A 96 6.50 -4.61 -6.08
C GLY A 96 6.87 -3.15 -6.10
N ALA A 97 5.89 -2.38 -6.50
CA ALA A 97 5.90 -0.93 -6.44
C ALA A 97 4.59 -0.43 -5.88
N VAL A 98 4.59 0.75 -5.30
CA VAL A 98 3.38 1.41 -4.82
C VAL A 98 3.14 2.69 -5.59
N PHE A 99 1.87 2.93 -5.87
CA PHE A 99 1.40 4.16 -6.51
C PHE A 99 0.35 4.81 -5.62
N ARG A 100 0.65 6.02 -5.14
CA ARG A 100 -0.31 6.78 -4.36
C ARG A 100 -1.41 7.29 -5.28
N LEU A 101 -2.64 6.87 -5.00
CA LEU A 101 -3.79 7.39 -5.72
C LEU A 101 -3.97 8.88 -5.42
N PRO A 102 -4.28 9.69 -6.43
CA PRO A 102 -4.48 11.13 -6.28
C PRO A 102 -5.86 11.43 -5.64
N LEU A 103 -6.11 10.80 -4.51
CA LEU A 103 -7.34 10.94 -3.73
C LEU A 103 -7.06 11.82 -2.51
N LYS A 104 -8.01 12.71 -2.22
CA LYS A 104 -8.00 13.49 -0.98
C LYS A 104 -8.84 12.76 0.06
N MET A 105 -8.15 12.18 1.04
CA MET A 105 -8.82 11.56 2.19
C MET A 105 -8.97 12.61 3.30
N GLU A 106 -10.13 12.63 3.94
CA GLU A 106 -10.45 13.63 4.98
C GLU A 106 -9.88 13.26 6.33
N SER A 107 -9.74 11.97 6.60
CA SER A 107 -9.15 11.45 7.84
C SER A 107 -8.04 10.44 7.55
N GLY A 108 -7.22 10.18 8.54
CA GLY A 108 -6.17 9.16 8.46
C GLY A 108 -6.79 7.80 8.16
N THR A 109 -6.45 7.23 7.00
CA THR A 109 -7.16 6.05 6.47
C THR A 109 -6.70 4.79 7.17
N MET A 110 -7.57 4.26 8.03
CA MET A 110 -7.27 3.09 8.87
C MET A 110 -7.68 1.77 8.22
N ARG A 111 -8.86 1.71 7.65
CA ARG A 111 -9.43 0.49 7.07
C ARG A 111 -10.17 0.79 5.78
N ALA A 112 -10.20 -0.22 4.93
CA ALA A 112 -11.00 -0.23 3.73
C ALA A 112 -11.70 -1.59 3.59
N ALA A 113 -12.90 -1.58 3.02
CA ALA A 113 -13.64 -2.79 2.70
C ALA A 113 -14.44 -2.61 1.42
N SER A 114 -14.54 -3.67 0.64
CA SER A 114 -15.47 -3.74 -0.49
C SER A 114 -16.88 -4.04 0.02
N SER A 115 -17.84 -3.28 -0.46
CA SER A 115 -19.24 -3.49 -0.13
C SER A 115 -19.85 -4.56 -1.04
N PRO A 116 -20.44 -5.62 -0.49
CA PRO A 116 -21.10 -6.63 -1.32
C PRO A 116 -22.41 -6.11 -1.95
N VAL A 117 -22.96 -5.03 -1.42
CA VAL A 117 -24.22 -4.46 -1.89
C VAL A 117 -24.04 -3.66 -3.17
N ASP A 118 -23.09 -2.73 -3.18
CA ASP A 118 -22.88 -1.81 -4.31
C ASP A 118 -21.52 -2.01 -5.01
N GLY A 119 -20.66 -2.90 -4.49
CA GLY A 119 -19.33 -3.20 -5.04
C GLY A 119 -18.32 -2.07 -4.93
N LEU A 120 -18.62 -1.05 -4.16
CA LEU A 120 -17.76 0.09 -3.95
C LEU A 120 -16.83 -0.11 -2.75
N ILE A 121 -15.78 0.68 -2.68
CA ILE A 121 -14.84 0.61 -1.57
C ILE A 121 -15.19 1.70 -0.56
N TYR A 122 -15.37 1.29 0.68
CA TYR A 122 -15.58 2.18 1.80
C TYR A 122 -14.34 2.25 2.66
N TYR A 123 -13.98 3.46 3.02
CA TYR A 123 -12.86 3.76 3.89
C TYR A 123 -13.36 4.31 5.20
N SER A 124 -12.77 3.88 6.29
CA SER A 124 -12.94 4.49 7.60
C SER A 124 -11.62 5.00 8.14
N GLY A 125 -11.68 6.10 8.84
CA GLY A 125 -10.49 6.71 9.37
C GLY A 125 -10.79 7.67 10.51
N LEU A 126 -9.73 8.09 11.16
CA LEU A 126 -9.77 9.06 12.24
C LEU A 126 -8.55 9.97 12.19
N THR A 127 -8.63 11.08 12.88
CA THR A 127 -7.47 11.95 13.14
C THR A 127 -6.92 11.64 14.51
N GLY A 128 -5.64 11.60 14.60
CA GLY A 128 -4.89 11.50 15.83
C GLY A 128 -3.48 12.00 15.60
N TRP A 129 -2.56 11.57 16.39
CA TRP A 129 -1.19 12.02 16.33
C TRP A 129 -0.59 11.98 14.92
N GLN A 130 -0.18 13.15 14.43
CA GLN A 130 0.58 13.35 13.18
C GLN A 130 -0.10 12.81 11.92
N ALA A 131 -1.42 12.63 11.90
CA ALA A 131 -2.12 12.29 10.68
C ALA A 131 -2.27 13.52 9.78
N GLY A 132 -2.09 13.34 8.47
CA GLY A 132 -2.34 14.35 7.45
C GLY A 132 -3.83 14.60 7.17
N ALA A 133 -4.65 14.50 8.21
CA ALA A 133 -6.10 14.54 8.15
C ALA A 133 -6.65 15.95 8.37
N THR A 134 -7.82 16.22 7.81
CA THR A 134 -8.55 17.50 7.95
C THR A 134 -9.80 17.38 8.80
N GLN A 135 -10.26 16.15 9.06
CA GLN A 135 -11.44 15.83 9.86
C GLN A 135 -11.08 14.84 10.96
N GLU A 136 -11.76 14.94 12.13
CA GLU A 136 -11.53 14.05 13.26
C GLU A 136 -11.84 12.59 12.95
N GLY A 137 -12.83 12.34 12.12
CA GLY A 137 -13.17 11.03 11.60
C GLY A 137 -13.98 11.12 10.33
N SER A 138 -13.91 10.10 9.50
CA SER A 138 -14.72 10.05 8.29
C SER A 138 -15.03 8.62 7.86
N ILE A 139 -16.15 8.47 7.16
CA ILE A 139 -16.42 7.32 6.30
C ILE A 139 -16.53 7.86 4.88
N GLN A 140 -15.67 7.40 4.02
CA GLN A 140 -15.60 7.85 2.63
C GLN A 140 -15.81 6.69 1.67
N ARG A 141 -16.35 6.98 0.51
CA ARG A 141 -16.64 5.97 -0.51
C ARG A 141 -15.88 6.30 -1.79
N LEU A 142 -15.16 5.31 -2.30
CA LEU A 142 -14.51 5.37 -3.59
C LEU A 142 -15.41 4.75 -4.66
N ARG A 143 -15.64 5.50 -5.73
CA ARG A 143 -16.33 5.05 -6.93
C ARG A 143 -15.63 5.53 -8.17
N HIS A 144 -15.69 4.77 -9.24
CA HIS A 144 -15.26 5.22 -10.56
C HIS A 144 -16.34 6.13 -11.16
N THR A 145 -15.94 7.28 -11.68
CA THR A 145 -16.86 8.26 -12.24
C THR A 145 -17.14 8.06 -13.74
N GLY A 146 -16.47 7.08 -14.35
CA GLY A 146 -16.53 6.87 -15.80
C GLY A 146 -15.59 7.77 -16.61
N ASN A 147 -14.96 8.75 -15.96
CA ASN A 147 -13.99 9.58 -16.63
C ASN A 147 -12.75 8.78 -17.03
N LYS A 148 -12.33 8.94 -18.27
CA LYS A 148 -11.06 8.40 -18.73
C LYS A 148 -9.92 9.14 -18.06
N GLY A 149 -9.02 8.40 -17.47
CA GLY A 149 -7.80 8.92 -16.89
C GLY A 149 -6.64 7.98 -17.20
N ILE A 150 -5.45 8.52 -17.29
CA ILE A 150 -4.24 7.73 -17.46
C ILE A 150 -3.79 7.28 -16.08
N TYR A 151 -3.92 5.99 -15.82
CA TYR A 151 -3.49 5.38 -14.56
C TYR A 151 -2.36 4.40 -14.84
N LEU A 152 -1.34 4.44 -14.02
CA LEU A 152 -0.29 3.42 -14.03
C LEU A 152 -0.88 2.12 -13.45
N MET A 153 -0.89 1.06 -14.22
CA MET A 153 -1.52 -0.22 -13.87
C MET A 153 -0.51 -1.28 -13.45
N GLU A 154 0.65 -1.29 -14.08
CA GLU A 154 1.72 -2.22 -13.75
C GLU A 154 3.08 -1.52 -13.82
N ALA A 155 3.98 -1.93 -12.95
CA ALA A 155 5.39 -1.58 -13.02
C ALA A 155 6.22 -2.85 -12.85
N LYS A 156 7.01 -3.19 -13.85
CA LYS A 156 7.82 -4.41 -13.89
C LYS A 156 9.28 -4.05 -14.09
N ALA A 157 10.12 -4.49 -13.17
CA ALA A 157 11.56 -4.36 -13.33
C ALA A 157 12.10 -5.48 -14.22
N ARG A 158 12.97 -5.14 -15.15
CA ARG A 158 13.71 -6.05 -16.02
C ARG A 158 15.19 -5.74 -15.90
N LYS A 159 16.02 -6.61 -16.42
CA LYS A 159 17.49 -6.50 -16.27
C LYS A 159 18.05 -5.09 -16.52
N ASN A 160 17.52 -4.38 -17.50
CA ASN A 160 18.03 -3.08 -17.96
C ASN A 160 16.95 -2.02 -18.20
N ARG A 161 15.70 -2.26 -17.78
CA ARG A 161 14.59 -1.34 -18.00
C ARG A 161 13.48 -1.51 -16.98
N LEU A 162 12.65 -0.49 -16.86
CA LEU A 162 11.33 -0.57 -16.24
C LEU A 162 10.26 -0.59 -17.34
N GLU A 163 9.34 -1.54 -17.22
CA GLU A 163 8.15 -1.63 -18.05
C GLU A 163 6.97 -1.08 -17.26
N LEU A 164 6.34 -0.05 -17.80
CA LEU A 164 5.18 0.59 -17.20
C LEU A 164 3.98 0.40 -18.11
N THR A 165 2.89 -0.11 -17.57
CA THR A 165 1.63 -0.28 -18.29
C THR A 165 0.61 0.72 -17.76
N PHE A 166 0.00 1.47 -18.66
CA PHE A 166 -1.03 2.45 -18.33
C PHE A 166 -2.39 2.01 -18.89
N THR A 167 -3.47 2.59 -18.38
CA THR A 167 -4.84 2.35 -18.85
C THR A 167 -5.07 2.81 -20.28
N GLU A 168 -4.36 3.84 -20.71
CA GLU A 168 -4.43 4.46 -22.05
C GLU A 168 -3.00 4.71 -22.57
N PRO A 169 -2.78 4.80 -23.86
CA PRO A 169 -1.47 5.18 -24.42
C PRO A 169 -0.99 6.52 -23.87
N VAL A 170 0.28 6.59 -23.56
CA VAL A 170 1.00 7.78 -23.11
C VAL A 170 1.95 8.29 -24.16
#